data_420a52a2d43adfd82e0c2ace0fc4b483
#
_entry.id   420a52a2d43adfd82e0c2ace0fc4b483
#
_cell.length_a   1.000
_cell.length_b   1.000
_cell.length_c   1.000
_cell.angle_alpha   90.00
_cell.angle_beta   90.00
_cell.angle_gamma   90.00
#
_symmetry.space_group_name_H-M   'P 1'
#
loop_
_entity.id
_entity.type
_entity.pdbx_description
1 polymer ?
#
loop_
_entity_poly.entity_id
_entity_poly.type
_entity_poly.pdbx_seq_one_letter_code
_entity_poly.pdbx_strand_id
1 'polypeptide(L)'
;MINRSPLLILMAAILFAALAVLPARAGSESLSIRLVRASQGTEIDPALQDVAALMRGNLAFSSFKLVDSATVTLPASEPVKLGKNFKVALSGPANNLDITVSRGTVKLIQTRAVLHGRSPLVLGGIPARDGTLLFVLNLVK
;
A
#
# COMPACT_ATOMS: atom_id res chain seq x y z
N MET A 1 9.01 24.86 52.42
CA MET A 1 8.93 23.41 52.60
C MET A 1 7.81 22.76 51.82
N ILE A 2 6.68 23.38 51.82
CA ILE A 2 5.49 22.80 51.22
C ILE A 2 5.54 22.83 49.70
N ASN A 3 6.34 23.71 49.14
CA ASN A 3 6.39 23.94 47.70
C ASN A 3 7.09 22.83 46.88
N ARG A 4 7.74 21.91 47.55
CA ARG A 4 8.49 20.86 46.84
C ARG A 4 7.61 19.83 46.18
N SER A 5 6.48 19.51 46.78
CA SER A 5 5.59 18.49 46.27
C SER A 5 4.99 18.84 44.92
N PRO A 6 4.54 20.06 44.66
CA PRO A 6 4.01 20.41 43.34
C PRO A 6 5.03 20.26 42.22
N LEU A 7 6.29 20.60 42.50
CA LEU A 7 7.33 20.48 41.50
C LEU A 7 7.60 19.05 41.08
N LEU A 8 7.61 18.15 42.05
CA LEU A 8 7.81 16.73 41.78
C LEU A 8 6.67 16.13 40.93
N ILE A 9 5.45 16.56 41.23
CA ILE A 9 4.29 16.09 40.46
C ILE A 9 4.36 16.59 39.04
N LEU A 10 4.78 17.79 38.78
CA LEU A 10 4.94 18.35 37.45
C LEU A 10 5.96 17.57 36.62
N MET A 11 7.08 17.24 37.24
CA MET A 11 8.10 16.45 36.54
C MET A 11 7.60 15.06 36.13
N ALA A 12 6.85 14.43 37.00
CA ALA A 12 6.28 13.13 36.70
C ALA A 12 5.29 13.21 35.55
N ALA A 13 4.50 14.26 35.49
CA ALA A 13 3.54 14.46 34.42
C ALA A 13 4.23 14.63 33.06
N ILE A 14 5.32 15.37 33.03
CA ILE A 14 6.08 15.58 31.80
C ILE A 14 6.67 14.27 31.29
N LEU A 15 7.22 13.46 32.16
CA LEU A 15 7.75 12.16 31.81
C LEU A 15 6.69 11.26 31.21
N PHE A 16 5.52 11.28 31.82
CA PHE A 16 4.41 10.45 31.35
C PHE A 16 3.97 10.85 29.95
N ALA A 17 3.93 12.14 29.67
CA ALA A 17 3.56 12.62 28.34
C ALA A 17 4.59 12.20 27.28
N ALA A 18 5.87 12.19 27.61
CA ALA A 18 6.91 11.77 26.69
C ALA A 18 6.78 10.29 26.34
N LEU A 19 6.42 9.47 27.30
CA LEU A 19 6.21 8.03 27.06
C LEU A 19 5.00 7.76 26.17
N ALA A 20 3.96 8.58 26.27
CA ALA A 20 2.75 8.41 25.50
C ALA A 20 2.96 8.64 24.00
N VAL A 21 4.03 9.36 23.60
CA VAL A 21 4.31 9.61 22.19
C VAL A 21 4.92 8.40 21.49
N LEU A 22 5.71 7.59 22.20
CA LEU A 22 6.45 6.48 21.60
C LEU A 22 5.59 5.43 20.92
N PRO A 23 4.47 4.96 21.50
CA PRO A 23 3.65 3.94 20.86
C PRO A 23 3.04 4.36 19.53
N ALA A 24 2.86 5.65 19.30
CA ALA A 24 2.23 6.13 18.08
C ALA A 24 3.06 5.88 16.82
N ARG A 25 4.35 5.60 16.97
CA ARG A 25 5.23 5.34 15.85
C ARG A 25 5.30 3.88 15.47
N ALA A 26 4.91 3.00 16.36
CA ALA A 26 4.99 1.57 16.13
C ALA A 26 3.92 1.15 15.13
N GLY A 27 4.29 0.31 14.17
CA GLY A 27 3.36 -0.27 13.22
C GLY A 27 3.12 0.53 11.94
N SER A 28 3.85 1.63 11.74
CA SER A 28 3.78 2.33 10.46
C SER A 28 4.57 1.58 9.40
N GLU A 29 3.93 1.30 8.28
CA GLU A 29 4.57 0.64 7.17
C GLU A 29 4.24 1.36 5.88
N SER A 30 5.20 1.38 4.95
CA SER A 30 5.00 1.98 3.64
C SER A 30 4.59 0.93 2.64
N LEU A 31 3.58 1.23 1.85
CA LEU A 31 3.06 0.34 0.82
C LEU A 31 3.23 0.99 -0.53
N SER A 32 3.84 0.26 -1.46
CA SER A 32 3.94 0.66 -2.85
C SER A 32 2.79 0.05 -3.63
N ILE A 33 2.09 0.88 -4.41
CA ILE A 33 1.00 0.44 -5.28
C ILE A 33 1.36 0.84 -6.70
N ARG A 34 1.40 -0.14 -7.59
CA ARG A 34 1.71 0.10 -9.00
C ARG A 34 0.57 -0.40 -9.87
N LEU A 35 0.12 0.46 -10.78
CA LEU A 35 -0.87 0.10 -11.79
C LEU A 35 -0.11 -0.30 -13.05
N VAL A 36 -0.31 -1.54 -13.48
CA VAL A 36 0.45 -2.16 -14.56
C VAL A 36 -0.48 -2.60 -15.66
N ARG A 37 -0.09 -2.35 -16.91
CA ARG A 37 -0.78 -2.92 -18.07
C ARG A 37 -0.02 -4.13 -18.55
N ALA A 38 -0.69 -5.26 -18.55
CA ALA A 38 -0.15 -6.52 -19.06
C ALA A 38 -0.72 -6.80 -20.45
N SER A 39 0.12 -7.21 -21.37
CA SER A 39 -0.28 -7.49 -22.75
C SER A 39 0.60 -8.56 -23.35
N GLN A 40 0.30 -8.94 -24.59
CA GLN A 40 1.17 -9.80 -25.37
C GLN A 40 2.28 -8.95 -25.97
N GLY A 41 3.49 -9.45 -25.94
CA GLY A 41 4.64 -8.72 -26.44
C GLY A 41 5.90 -9.12 -25.71
N THR A 42 6.96 -8.33 -25.88
CA THR A 42 8.27 -8.63 -25.30
C THR A 42 8.82 -7.53 -24.42
N GLU A 43 8.10 -6.43 -24.27
CA GLU A 43 8.58 -5.29 -23.52
C GLU A 43 8.28 -5.44 -22.02
N ILE A 44 9.29 -5.16 -21.20
CA ILE A 44 9.11 -5.07 -19.76
C ILE A 44 9.68 -3.73 -19.33
N ASP A 45 8.81 -2.93 -18.71
CA ASP A 45 9.20 -1.63 -18.17
C ASP A 45 10.33 -1.82 -17.15
N PRO A 46 11.43 -1.07 -17.24
CA PRO A 46 12.50 -1.17 -16.26
C PRO A 46 12.02 -0.97 -14.81
N ALA A 47 10.98 -0.20 -14.60
CA ALA A 47 10.41 0.02 -13.27
C ALA A 47 9.72 -1.22 -12.70
N LEU A 48 9.53 -2.27 -13.50
CA LEU A 48 8.85 -3.50 -13.09
C LEU A 48 9.78 -4.71 -13.06
N GLN A 49 11.09 -4.51 -13.17
CA GLN A 49 12.05 -5.62 -13.22
C GLN A 49 12.01 -6.48 -11.97
N ASP A 50 11.72 -5.89 -10.83
CA ASP A 50 11.67 -6.60 -9.57
C ASP A 50 10.51 -7.60 -9.47
N VAL A 51 9.43 -7.39 -10.22
CA VAL A 51 8.25 -8.26 -10.21
C VAL A 51 7.99 -8.97 -11.52
N ALA A 52 8.78 -8.68 -12.55
CA ALA A 52 8.54 -9.21 -13.89
C ALA A 52 8.57 -10.74 -13.95
N ALA A 53 9.53 -11.36 -13.27
CA ALA A 53 9.64 -12.82 -13.28
C ALA A 53 8.44 -13.48 -12.61
N LEU A 54 7.96 -12.90 -11.52
CA LEU A 54 6.77 -13.40 -10.83
C LEU A 54 5.54 -13.28 -11.71
N MET A 55 5.36 -12.15 -12.37
CA MET A 55 4.21 -11.93 -13.23
C MET A 55 4.23 -12.85 -14.44
N ARG A 56 5.37 -13.05 -15.08
CA ARG A 56 5.49 -13.97 -16.21
C ARG A 56 5.17 -15.40 -15.83
N GLY A 57 5.59 -15.82 -14.65
CA GLY A 57 5.38 -17.20 -14.20
C GLY A 57 3.93 -17.50 -13.86
N ASN A 58 3.13 -16.49 -13.55
CA ASN A 58 1.76 -16.67 -13.06
C ASN A 58 0.68 -16.13 -13.97
N LEU A 59 1.05 -15.37 -15.00
CA LEU A 59 0.09 -14.73 -15.89
C LEU A 59 0.36 -15.11 -17.34
N ALA A 60 -0.68 -15.07 -18.15
CA ALA A 60 -0.59 -15.41 -19.56
C ALA A 60 0.01 -14.30 -20.42
N PHE A 61 0.45 -13.24 -19.81
CA PHE A 61 1.01 -12.08 -20.49
C PHE A 61 2.54 -12.07 -20.38
N SER A 62 3.18 -11.45 -21.35
CA SER A 62 4.65 -11.40 -21.42
C SER A 62 5.19 -9.98 -21.52
N SER A 63 4.33 -8.97 -21.67
CA SER A 63 4.72 -7.57 -21.73
C SER A 63 4.05 -6.81 -20.60
N PHE A 64 4.81 -5.99 -19.88
CA PHE A 64 4.31 -5.26 -18.72
C PHE A 64 4.77 -3.81 -18.76
N LYS A 65 3.82 -2.90 -18.60
CA LYS A 65 4.09 -1.47 -18.63
C LYS A 65 3.53 -0.81 -17.38
N LEU A 66 4.33 0.03 -16.75
CA LEU A 66 3.87 0.81 -15.60
C LEU A 66 2.99 1.96 -16.10
N VAL A 67 1.76 2.00 -15.61
CA VAL A 67 0.81 3.07 -15.94
C VAL A 67 0.90 4.20 -14.91
N ASP A 68 0.94 3.84 -13.64
CA ASP A 68 1.02 4.81 -12.55
C ASP A 68 1.50 4.11 -11.28
N SER A 69 1.94 4.88 -10.32
CA SER A 69 2.40 4.34 -9.05
C SER A 69 2.19 5.34 -7.93
N ALA A 70 2.08 4.82 -6.72
CA ALA A 70 1.94 5.62 -5.51
C ALA A 70 2.53 4.87 -4.33
N THR A 71 2.93 5.61 -3.31
CA THR A 71 3.38 5.04 -2.04
C THR A 71 2.55 5.66 -0.93
N VAL A 72 2.04 4.82 -0.05
CA VAL A 72 1.22 5.27 1.07
C VAL A 72 1.71 4.66 2.37
N THR A 73 1.40 5.32 3.48
CA THR A 73 1.71 4.82 4.81
C THR A 73 0.48 4.12 5.37
N LEU A 74 0.67 2.93 5.90
CA LEU A 74 -0.41 2.17 6.53
C LEU A 74 -0.42 2.40 8.05
N PRO A 75 -1.59 2.46 8.67
CA PRO A 75 -2.91 2.45 8.03
C PRO A 75 -3.18 3.75 7.26
N ALA A 76 -3.81 3.61 6.10
CA ALA A 76 -4.10 4.75 5.25
C ALA A 76 -5.39 5.46 5.69
N SER A 77 -5.39 6.78 5.60
CA SER A 77 -6.56 7.59 5.98
C SER A 77 -7.40 8.00 4.79
N GLU A 78 -6.86 7.92 3.58
CA GLU A 78 -7.54 8.35 2.36
C GLU A 78 -7.32 7.36 1.23
N PRO A 79 -8.26 7.26 0.28
CA PRO A 79 -8.05 6.45 -0.91
C PRO A 79 -6.91 6.98 -1.77
N VAL A 80 -6.24 6.08 -2.48
CA VAL A 80 -5.15 6.41 -3.38
C VAL A 80 -5.70 6.46 -4.80
N LYS A 81 -5.43 7.56 -5.50
CA LYS A 81 -5.85 7.70 -6.89
C LYS A 81 -4.72 7.25 -7.80
N LEU A 82 -5.03 6.39 -8.74
CA LEU A 82 -4.08 5.88 -9.72
C LEU A 82 -4.68 5.93 -11.12
N GLY A 83 -3.85 6.30 -12.08
CA GLY A 83 -4.31 6.48 -13.45
C GLY A 83 -5.34 7.57 -13.54
N LYS A 84 -6.27 7.41 -14.48
CA LYS A 84 -7.27 8.46 -14.72
C LYS A 84 -8.46 8.36 -13.77
N ASN A 85 -8.96 7.16 -13.51
CA ASN A 85 -10.21 7.00 -12.80
C ASN A 85 -10.17 5.95 -11.69
N PHE A 86 -9.03 5.38 -11.40
CA PHE A 86 -8.95 4.32 -10.39
C PHE A 86 -8.73 4.89 -9.00
N LYS A 87 -9.36 4.26 -8.03
CA LYS A 87 -9.16 4.54 -6.62
C LYS A 87 -8.89 3.23 -5.89
N VAL A 88 -7.88 3.24 -5.04
CA VAL A 88 -7.57 2.10 -4.19
C VAL A 88 -7.80 2.54 -2.75
N ALA A 89 -8.83 1.99 -2.13
CA ALA A 89 -9.13 2.25 -0.73
C ALA A 89 -8.52 1.15 0.13
N LEU A 90 -7.76 1.54 1.12
CA LEU A 90 -7.04 0.64 2.00
C LEU A 90 -7.49 0.87 3.43
N SER A 91 -7.73 -0.20 4.16
CA SER A 91 -8.15 -0.12 5.55
C SER A 91 -7.45 -1.19 6.38
N GLY A 92 -6.93 -0.79 7.51
CA GLY A 92 -6.26 -1.69 8.43
C GLY A 92 -4.75 -1.80 8.23
N PRO A 93 -4.10 -2.60 9.05
CA PRO A 93 -2.66 -2.80 8.97
C PRO A 93 -2.28 -3.78 7.87
N ALA A 94 -0.98 -3.87 7.57
CA ALA A 94 -0.48 -4.74 6.51
C ALA A 94 -0.85 -6.21 6.72
N ASN A 95 -0.91 -6.68 7.95
CA ASN A 95 -1.23 -8.07 8.23
C ASN A 95 -2.73 -8.38 8.24
N ASN A 96 -3.57 -7.39 7.96
CA ASN A 96 -5.01 -7.58 7.84
C ASN A 96 -5.58 -6.40 7.05
N LEU A 97 -5.23 -6.34 5.79
CA LEU A 97 -5.50 -5.18 4.93
C LEU A 97 -6.73 -5.42 4.07
N ASP A 98 -7.72 -4.55 4.21
CA ASP A 98 -8.88 -4.52 3.32
C ASP A 98 -8.56 -3.63 2.13
N ILE A 99 -8.74 -4.17 0.93
CA ILE A 99 -8.41 -3.49 -0.30
C ILE A 99 -9.66 -3.42 -1.18
N THR A 100 -10.01 -2.21 -1.61
CA THR A 100 -11.10 -2.00 -2.53
C THR A 100 -10.60 -1.17 -3.70
N VAL A 101 -10.73 -1.70 -4.90
CA VAL A 101 -10.36 -1.01 -6.14
C VAL A 101 -11.65 -0.60 -6.85
N SER A 102 -11.74 0.68 -7.18
CA SER A 102 -12.92 1.23 -7.87
C SER A 102 -12.50 2.00 -9.11
N ARG A 103 -13.38 2.03 -10.09
CA ARG A 103 -13.26 2.92 -11.25
C ARG A 103 -14.45 3.86 -11.23
N GLY A 104 -14.19 5.15 -10.97
CA GLY A 104 -15.28 6.09 -10.75
C GLY A 104 -16.09 5.68 -9.54
N THR A 105 -17.38 5.42 -9.73
CA THR A 105 -18.27 4.97 -8.66
C THR A 105 -18.47 3.47 -8.63
N VAL A 106 -17.84 2.73 -9.54
CA VAL A 106 -18.01 1.29 -9.66
C VAL A 106 -16.91 0.55 -8.92
N LYS A 107 -17.30 -0.32 -7.99
CA LYS A 107 -16.37 -1.17 -7.26
C LYS A 107 -16.01 -2.36 -8.14
N LEU A 108 -14.71 -2.54 -8.40
CA LEU A 108 -14.22 -3.60 -9.28
C LEU A 108 -13.66 -4.79 -8.51
N ILE A 109 -12.91 -4.52 -7.45
CA ILE A 109 -12.26 -5.55 -6.66
C ILE A 109 -12.43 -5.20 -5.19
N GLN A 110 -12.78 -6.20 -4.38
CA GLN A 110 -12.81 -6.07 -2.94
C GLN A 110 -12.23 -7.33 -2.34
N THR A 111 -11.17 -7.20 -1.57
CA THR A 111 -10.48 -8.35 -0.99
C THR A 111 -9.80 -7.97 0.30
N ARG A 112 -9.41 -9.00 1.04
CA ARG A 112 -8.62 -8.85 2.26
C ARG A 112 -7.34 -9.63 2.08
N ALA A 113 -6.23 -9.03 2.47
CA ALA A 113 -4.93 -9.62 2.26
C ALA A 113 -4.04 -9.47 3.48
N VAL A 114 -3.10 -10.39 3.59
CA VAL A 114 -2.02 -10.32 4.57
C VAL A 114 -0.74 -10.05 3.78
N LEU A 115 -0.15 -8.90 4.02
CA LEU A 115 1.11 -8.53 3.40
C LEU A 115 2.24 -8.72 4.39
N HIS A 116 3.27 -9.41 3.98
CA HIS A 116 4.43 -9.57 4.82
C HIS A 116 5.69 -9.71 3.98
N GLY A 117 6.78 -9.15 4.51
CA GLY A 117 8.04 -9.14 3.80
C GLY A 117 7.96 -8.34 2.51
N ARG A 118 8.68 -8.82 1.51
CA ARG A 118 8.76 -8.18 0.21
C ARG A 118 7.91 -8.85 -0.86
N SER A 119 7.11 -9.82 -0.45
CA SER A 119 6.26 -10.54 -1.40
C SER A 119 5.20 -9.62 -1.98
N PRO A 120 5.16 -9.45 -3.29
CA PRO A 120 4.12 -8.61 -3.89
C PRO A 120 2.79 -9.35 -3.98
N LEU A 121 1.72 -8.58 -3.85
CA LEU A 121 0.36 -9.05 -4.09
C LEU A 121 -0.09 -8.48 -5.43
N VAL A 122 -0.55 -9.34 -6.32
CA VAL A 122 -1.04 -8.92 -7.64
C VAL A 122 -2.55 -9.09 -7.67
N LEU A 123 -3.25 -7.99 -7.90
CA LEU A 123 -4.70 -7.96 -8.07
C LEU A 123 -5.00 -7.53 -9.48
N GLY A 124 -5.89 -8.24 -10.16
CA GLY A 124 -6.13 -7.81 -11.50
C GLY A 124 -7.21 -8.58 -12.23
N GLY A 125 -7.11 -8.45 -13.55
CA GLY A 125 -8.13 -8.97 -14.42
C GLY A 125 -9.07 -7.90 -14.92
N ILE A 126 -8.68 -6.62 -14.81
CA ILE A 126 -9.51 -5.52 -15.29
C ILE A 126 -9.22 -5.34 -16.78
N PRO A 127 -10.21 -5.59 -17.66
CA PRO A 127 -9.97 -5.49 -19.10
C PRO A 127 -9.52 -4.11 -19.53
N ALA A 128 -8.55 -4.06 -20.42
CA ALA A 128 -8.07 -2.84 -21.05
C ALA A 128 -8.04 -3.05 -22.56
N ARG A 129 -7.84 -1.97 -23.32
CA ARG A 129 -7.95 -2.02 -24.77
C ARG A 129 -7.04 -3.08 -25.39
N ASP A 130 -5.78 -3.16 -24.95
CA ASP A 130 -4.80 -4.06 -25.54
C ASP A 130 -4.26 -5.08 -24.53
N GLY A 131 -5.01 -5.36 -23.48
CA GLY A 131 -4.54 -6.28 -22.46
C GLY A 131 -5.36 -6.22 -21.20
N THR A 132 -4.66 -6.29 -20.08
CA THR A 132 -5.29 -6.33 -18.75
C THR A 132 -4.56 -5.38 -17.81
N LEU A 133 -5.31 -4.74 -16.94
CA LEU A 133 -4.74 -3.91 -15.89
C LEU A 133 -4.61 -4.70 -14.59
N LEU A 134 -3.50 -4.52 -13.94
CA LEU A 134 -3.14 -5.19 -12.70
C LEU A 134 -2.68 -4.17 -11.67
N PHE A 135 -2.95 -4.45 -10.40
CA PHE A 135 -2.40 -3.67 -9.30
C PHE A 135 -1.39 -4.53 -8.56
N VAL A 136 -0.17 -4.03 -8.43
CA VAL A 136 0.89 -4.71 -7.71
C VAL A 136 1.15 -3.96 -6.41
N LEU A 137 0.91 -4.62 -5.29
CA LEU A 137 1.06 -4.04 -3.97
C LEU A 137 2.19 -4.75 -3.23
N ASN A 138 3.14 -4.00 -2.70
CA ASN A 138 4.18 -4.59 -1.88
C ASN A 138 4.66 -3.59 -0.83
N LEU A 139 5.09 -4.14 0.29
CA LEU A 139 5.64 -3.33 1.38
C LEU A 139 7.02 -2.83 0.99
N VAL A 140 7.30 -1.59 1.38
CA VAL A 140 8.57 -0.92 1.13
C VAL A 140 9.18 -0.59 2.48
N LYS A 141 10.47 -0.82 2.60
CA LYS A 141 11.17 -0.43 3.83
C LYS A 141 11.63 1.01 3.79
#